data_05b21e1270b6960275de21663fb884b6
#
_entry.id   05b21e1270b6960275de21663fb884b6
#
_cell.length_a   1.000
_cell.length_b   1.000
_cell.length_c   1.000
_cell.angle_alpha   90.00
_cell.angle_beta   90.00
_cell.angle_gamma   90.00
#
_symmetry.space_group_name_H-M   'P 1'
#
loop_
_entity.id
_entity.type
_entity.pdbx_description
1 polymer ?
#
loop_
_entity_poly.entity_id
_entity_poly.type
_entity_poly.pdbx_seq_one_letter_code
_entity_poly.pdbx_strand_id
1 'polypeptide(L)'
;MLKKILTAGVFSAVALSAAPLLTNGDLSYGDGGWYVWNNPDGPAKYESKIGVEGLGVNGSEGVKLTVSELPNPSWGLQLQPPKWLADSAYYKLSFKAKGNMPINAIIQGGPPDWRQKESASFMLTKDWKEYSMIFLADQKGYGVNNVTFHVGLAKGWLQMDDVTIEKVEGMDDMTWYNNSAARIDSLRKKELTLKAAPGTQVKVELMRHAFPFGTALALYPSKDSVETWYRKTANKYFWYGVPENQFKWPEYEPKKGKIRRDEFKQYLDYVKDYNWGFRAHTLVWGHQGYGFDKHFSNQGSCKDISNKIKERITRDVKEYKGRIKEYDVWNEAFHEPFIFNKCGWDLLDSAHVWAHRADPDARLFINEYNVVSAGETDRLYEIVKGMLERKVPVHGIGVQCHFGDRQLNPAFIKARFDRLGSLGLPIKVTELDFGDWQKGMYFGEEEQAKRYEMFLRIAFSHPAVEGIVLWGFWDNRHWVKNGGIIAADGREKPAAKLIYDLWHKVWTTNGTFKADENGVVKFRGYPGKYKVTVDGKSEMVELK
;
A
#
# COMPACT_ATOMS: atom_id res chain seq x y z
N MET A 1 -19.81 59.17 -33.61
CA MET A 1 -19.41 57.74 -33.49
C MET A 1 -18.11 57.64 -32.68
N LEU A 2 -18.21 57.53 -31.38
CA LEU A 2 -17.02 57.34 -30.49
C LEU A 2 -16.92 55.87 -30.10
N LYS A 3 -15.88 55.18 -30.55
CA LYS A 3 -15.51 53.86 -30.06
C LYS A 3 -14.80 54.04 -28.71
N LYS A 4 -15.41 53.51 -27.64
CA LYS A 4 -14.76 53.33 -26.36
C LYS A 4 -13.84 52.08 -26.43
N ILE A 5 -12.56 52.30 -26.25
CA ILE A 5 -11.58 51.25 -26.05
C ILE A 5 -11.58 50.93 -24.54
N LEU A 6 -12.06 49.73 -24.17
CA LEU A 6 -11.86 49.18 -22.82
C LEU A 6 -10.48 48.52 -22.79
N THR A 7 -9.55 49.13 -22.09
CA THR A 7 -8.30 48.50 -21.66
C THR A 7 -8.60 47.62 -20.46
N ALA A 8 -8.54 46.31 -20.66
CA ALA A 8 -8.56 45.35 -19.58
C ALA A 8 -7.20 45.37 -18.85
N GLY A 9 -7.18 45.92 -17.65
CA GLY A 9 -6.05 45.84 -16.76
C GLY A 9 -5.88 44.41 -16.28
N VAL A 10 -4.78 43.75 -16.66
CA VAL A 10 -4.35 42.49 -16.09
C VAL A 10 -3.81 42.78 -14.68
N PHE A 11 -4.61 42.53 -13.67
CA PHE A 11 -4.11 42.46 -12.32
C PHE A 11 -3.36 41.13 -12.20
N SER A 12 -2.04 41.18 -12.25
CA SER A 12 -1.19 40.10 -11.78
C SER A 12 -1.39 40.01 -10.25
N ALA A 13 -2.14 39.00 -9.81
CA ALA A 13 -2.14 38.62 -8.41
C ALA A 13 -0.73 38.12 -8.08
N VAL A 14 0.05 38.97 -7.41
CA VAL A 14 1.26 38.54 -6.72
C VAL A 14 0.76 37.63 -5.59
N ALA A 15 0.92 36.32 -5.76
CA ALA A 15 0.74 35.40 -4.67
C ALA A 15 1.81 35.76 -3.63
N LEU A 16 1.41 36.42 -2.54
CA LEU A 16 2.21 36.54 -1.34
C LEU A 16 2.41 35.11 -0.85
N SER A 17 3.60 34.55 -1.04
CA SER A 17 3.98 33.33 -0.37
C SER A 17 3.92 33.60 1.12
N ALA A 18 3.08 32.86 1.84
CA ALA A 18 3.08 32.92 3.30
C ALA A 18 4.51 32.63 3.76
N ALA A 19 4.99 33.40 4.74
CA ALA A 19 6.31 33.18 5.32
C ALA A 19 6.41 31.72 5.80
N PRO A 20 7.54 31.04 5.59
CA PRO A 20 7.72 29.67 6.04
C PRO A 20 7.50 29.58 7.54
N LEU A 21 6.71 28.59 7.97
CA LEU A 21 6.37 28.38 9.38
C LEU A 21 7.56 27.94 10.22
N LEU A 22 8.54 27.30 9.58
CA LEU A 22 9.80 26.92 10.20
C LEU A 22 10.80 28.07 10.05
N THR A 23 11.21 28.64 11.16
CA THR A 23 12.29 29.64 11.18
C THR A 23 13.65 28.97 10.96
N ASN A 24 14.57 29.65 10.29
CA ASN A 24 15.94 29.17 10.03
C ASN A 24 16.02 27.78 9.35
N GLY A 25 15.06 27.47 8.48
CA GLY A 25 15.08 26.22 7.73
C GLY A 25 16.13 26.21 6.61
N ASP A 26 16.53 27.39 6.15
CA ASP A 26 17.62 27.67 5.20
C ASP A 26 18.99 27.85 5.88
N LEU A 27 19.06 27.68 7.19
CA LEU A 27 20.25 27.84 8.02
C LEU A 27 20.97 29.19 7.93
N SER A 28 20.32 30.23 7.37
CA SER A 28 20.90 31.58 7.22
C SER A 28 21.26 32.27 8.54
N TYR A 29 20.78 31.74 9.66
CA TYR A 29 21.14 32.15 11.03
C TYR A 29 22.04 31.12 11.73
N GLY A 30 22.90 30.44 10.97
CA GLY A 30 23.79 29.41 11.50
C GLY A 30 23.03 28.21 12.06
N ASP A 31 23.47 27.67 13.19
CA ASP A 31 22.82 26.53 13.86
C ASP A 31 21.52 26.89 14.61
N GLY A 32 21.09 28.15 14.57
CA GLY A 32 19.98 28.73 15.33
C GLY A 32 18.76 27.82 15.51
N GLY A 33 18.72 27.09 16.62
CA GLY A 33 17.67 26.14 16.99
C GLY A 33 17.78 24.74 16.40
N TRP A 34 18.75 24.47 15.52
CA TRP A 34 19.09 23.13 15.04
C TRP A 34 19.99 22.40 16.02
N TYR A 35 19.78 21.10 16.23
CA TYR A 35 20.66 20.28 17.06
C TYR A 35 20.61 18.80 16.66
N VAL A 36 21.63 18.06 17.10
CA VAL A 36 21.67 16.60 16.96
C VAL A 36 21.45 15.99 18.33
N TRP A 37 20.37 15.22 18.48
CA TRP A 37 20.15 14.39 19.65
C TRP A 37 20.76 13.00 19.43
N ASN A 38 21.55 12.53 20.40
CA ASN A 38 22.16 11.21 20.39
C ASN A 38 21.75 10.45 21.65
N ASN A 39 21.21 9.25 21.49
CA ASN A 39 20.72 8.46 22.60
C ASN A 39 21.84 8.13 23.60
N PRO A 40 21.75 8.55 24.88
CA PRO A 40 22.80 8.31 25.86
C PRO A 40 23.01 6.83 26.19
N ASP A 41 21.96 5.99 26.08
CA ASP A 41 21.99 4.57 26.44
C ASP A 41 22.55 3.65 25.35
N GLY A 42 22.79 4.18 24.16
CA GLY A 42 23.33 3.46 23.02
C GLY A 42 23.75 4.43 21.92
N PRO A 43 24.78 5.29 22.19
CA PRO A 43 25.09 6.41 21.33
C PRO A 43 25.74 5.98 20.02
N ALA A 44 25.41 6.73 18.96
CA ALA A 44 26.14 6.70 17.70
C ALA A 44 27.51 7.36 17.84
N LYS A 45 28.47 7.02 16.94
CA LYS A 45 29.61 7.90 16.64
C LYS A 45 29.33 8.64 15.35
N TYR A 46 29.39 9.95 15.42
CA TYR A 46 29.08 10.84 14.32
C TYR A 46 29.91 12.13 14.38
N GLU A 47 30.01 12.79 13.25
CA GLU A 47 30.49 14.16 13.12
C GLU A 47 29.37 15.01 12.50
N SER A 48 29.16 16.21 13.02
CA SER A 48 28.18 17.15 12.47
C SER A 48 28.76 18.57 12.34
N LYS A 49 28.28 19.26 11.30
CA LYS A 49 28.47 20.70 11.09
C LYS A 49 27.11 21.26 10.71
N ILE A 50 26.66 22.29 11.39
CA ILE A 50 25.33 22.89 11.22
C ILE A 50 25.50 24.39 10.97
N GLY A 51 24.81 24.94 9.96
CA GLY A 51 24.87 26.36 9.62
C GLY A 51 26.25 26.81 9.11
N VAL A 52 26.92 25.98 8.33
CA VAL A 52 28.26 26.27 7.81
C VAL A 52 28.18 26.56 6.32
N GLU A 53 28.73 27.70 5.91
CA GLU A 53 28.83 28.12 4.51
C GLU A 53 29.55 27.07 3.65
N GLY A 54 29.10 26.89 2.43
CA GLY A 54 29.61 25.90 1.49
C GLY A 54 29.01 24.48 1.68
N LEU A 55 28.20 24.23 2.71
CA LEU A 55 27.57 22.94 2.95
C LEU A 55 26.16 22.85 2.40
N GLY A 56 25.52 23.97 2.09
CA GLY A 56 24.16 24.05 1.55
C GLY A 56 24.10 24.03 0.02
N VAL A 57 22.90 24.28 -0.50
CA VAL A 57 22.62 24.35 -1.94
C VAL A 57 23.30 25.58 -2.54
N ASN A 58 23.97 25.40 -3.67
CA ASN A 58 24.71 26.46 -4.34
C ASN A 58 25.78 27.15 -3.45
N GLY A 59 26.24 26.47 -2.40
CA GLY A 59 27.29 27.00 -1.52
C GLY A 59 26.75 27.84 -0.35
N SER A 60 25.43 27.82 -0.10
CA SER A 60 24.83 28.42 1.10
C SER A 60 25.26 27.71 2.39
N GLU A 61 24.78 28.21 3.51
CA GLU A 61 24.85 27.53 4.79
C GLU A 61 24.05 26.21 4.71
N GLY A 62 24.53 25.18 5.38
CA GLY A 62 23.89 23.86 5.35
C GLY A 62 24.29 23.00 6.54
N VAL A 63 23.65 21.84 6.61
CA VAL A 63 24.03 20.77 7.55
C VAL A 63 24.89 19.74 6.82
N LYS A 64 25.94 19.27 7.47
CA LYS A 64 26.65 18.05 7.12
C LYS A 64 26.72 17.13 8.33
N LEU A 65 26.34 15.86 8.15
CA LEU A 65 26.43 14.84 9.18
C LEU A 65 27.03 13.57 8.59
N THR A 66 27.96 12.96 9.34
CA THR A 66 28.62 11.69 8.96
C THR A 66 28.47 10.71 10.11
N VAL A 67 27.93 9.52 9.85
CA VAL A 67 27.73 8.46 10.84
C VAL A 67 28.75 7.35 10.62
N SER A 68 29.60 7.10 11.62
CA SER A 68 30.64 6.07 11.61
C SER A 68 30.27 4.83 12.42
N GLU A 69 29.48 4.98 13.49
CA GLU A 69 28.89 3.88 14.25
C GLU A 69 27.40 4.14 14.50
N LEU A 70 26.58 3.10 14.35
CA LEU A 70 25.14 3.21 14.49
C LEU A 70 24.72 3.29 15.98
N PRO A 71 23.65 4.02 16.29
CA PRO A 71 23.05 4.01 17.61
C PRO A 71 22.30 2.70 17.86
N ASN A 72 22.01 2.42 19.11
CA ASN A 72 21.06 1.39 19.48
C ASN A 72 20.02 2.01 20.43
N PRO A 73 18.73 2.05 20.03
CA PRO A 73 18.13 1.61 18.74
C PRO A 73 18.47 2.55 17.57
N SER A 74 18.16 2.13 16.35
CA SER A 74 18.48 2.86 15.11
C SER A 74 17.93 4.29 15.02
N TRP A 75 16.82 4.59 15.72
CA TRP A 75 16.26 5.94 15.84
C TRP A 75 17.02 6.83 16.84
N GLY A 76 18.03 6.30 17.51
CA GLY A 76 18.78 6.97 18.57
C GLY A 76 19.71 8.09 18.10
N LEU A 77 19.82 8.39 16.81
CA LEU A 77 20.49 9.57 16.28
C LEU A 77 19.51 10.39 15.46
N GLN A 78 19.27 11.63 15.89
CA GLN A 78 18.24 12.50 15.33
C GLN A 78 18.80 13.89 15.05
N LEU A 79 18.59 14.36 13.81
CA LEU A 79 18.79 15.77 13.45
C LEU A 79 17.44 16.47 13.60
N GLN A 80 17.39 17.53 14.42
CA GLN A 80 16.16 18.24 14.73
C GLN A 80 16.27 19.72 14.31
N PRO A 81 15.35 20.18 13.43
CA PRO A 81 15.22 21.60 13.11
C PRO A 81 14.61 22.39 14.26
N PRO A 82 14.60 23.73 14.18
CA PRO A 82 13.91 24.59 15.15
C PRO A 82 12.46 24.18 15.36
N LYS A 83 11.95 24.42 16.55
CA LYS A 83 10.53 24.18 16.85
C LYS A 83 9.64 25.17 16.10
N TRP A 84 8.50 24.69 15.68
CA TRP A 84 7.49 25.47 14.99
C TRP A 84 6.12 25.26 15.62
N LEU A 85 5.22 26.21 15.45
CA LEU A 85 3.85 26.15 15.91
C LEU A 85 2.92 26.19 14.71
N ALA A 86 1.87 25.39 14.74
CA ALA A 86 0.86 25.35 13.70
C ALA A 86 -0.53 25.12 14.28
N ASP A 87 -1.54 25.58 13.56
CA ASP A 87 -2.93 25.21 13.77
C ASP A 87 -3.16 23.74 13.32
N SER A 88 -4.30 23.18 13.71
CA SER A 88 -4.74 21.89 13.16
C SER A 88 -5.05 22.05 11.67
N ALA A 89 -4.14 21.63 10.82
CA ALA A 89 -4.25 21.69 9.36
C ALA A 89 -3.28 20.72 8.70
N TYR A 90 -3.41 20.57 7.37
CA TYR A 90 -2.43 19.83 6.59
C TYR A 90 -1.25 20.70 6.21
N TYR A 91 -0.06 20.13 6.34
CA TYR A 91 1.20 20.79 6.03
C TYR A 91 2.07 19.91 5.15
N LYS A 92 2.89 20.54 4.32
CA LYS A 92 3.95 19.91 3.56
C LYS A 92 5.29 20.27 4.19
N LEU A 93 6.03 19.26 4.65
CA LEU A 93 7.45 19.36 4.93
C LEU A 93 8.21 19.15 3.62
N SER A 94 9.08 20.09 3.26
CA SER A 94 10.02 19.92 2.14
C SER A 94 11.43 20.20 2.62
N PHE A 95 12.42 19.56 2.01
CA PHE A 95 13.83 19.80 2.28
C PHE A 95 14.67 19.36 1.08
N LYS A 96 15.81 20.00 0.92
CA LYS A 96 16.82 19.56 -0.04
C LYS A 96 17.90 18.76 0.69
N ALA A 97 18.29 17.63 0.13
CA ALA A 97 19.35 16.80 0.71
C ALA A 97 20.11 16.03 -0.36
N LYS A 98 21.33 15.65 -0.01
CA LYS A 98 22.18 14.70 -0.74
C LYS A 98 22.95 13.84 0.24
N GLY A 99 23.38 12.65 -0.19
CA GLY A 99 24.11 11.73 0.67
C GLY A 99 24.21 10.33 0.08
N ASN A 100 24.60 9.38 0.91
CA ASN A 100 24.68 7.96 0.55
C ASN A 100 24.02 7.04 1.58
N MET A 101 23.10 7.58 2.37
CA MET A 101 22.42 6.86 3.45
C MET A 101 20.91 7.13 3.42
N PRO A 102 20.08 6.22 3.96
CA PRO A 102 18.66 6.49 4.19
C PRO A 102 18.46 7.45 5.36
N ILE A 103 17.37 8.20 5.32
CA ILE A 103 16.87 8.98 6.45
C ILE A 103 15.36 8.79 6.58
N ASN A 104 14.82 8.94 7.80
CA ASN A 104 13.38 9.03 8.00
C ASN A 104 13.02 10.44 8.51
N ALA A 105 12.10 11.11 7.83
CA ALA A 105 11.45 12.29 8.39
C ALA A 105 10.25 11.84 9.22
N ILE A 106 10.19 12.28 10.46
CA ILE A 106 9.18 11.89 11.44
C ILE A 106 8.46 13.13 11.95
N ILE A 107 7.14 13.08 12.00
CA ILE A 107 6.30 14.02 12.72
C ILE A 107 5.82 13.32 13.98
N GLN A 108 6.17 13.86 15.13
CA GLN A 108 5.85 13.24 16.43
C GLN A 108 5.33 14.25 17.44
N GLY A 109 4.66 13.75 18.49
CA GLY A 109 4.26 14.57 19.65
C GLY A 109 5.44 15.06 20.45
N GLY A 110 5.16 15.83 21.49
CA GLY A 110 6.11 16.24 22.52
C GLY A 110 5.94 15.44 23.82
N PRO A 111 6.74 15.77 24.86
CA PRO A 111 6.61 15.13 26.16
C PRO A 111 5.18 15.25 26.75
N PRO A 112 4.70 14.23 27.47
CA PRO A 112 5.34 12.96 27.72
C PRO A 112 5.11 11.92 26.62
N ASP A 113 4.31 12.21 25.61
CA ASP A 113 3.89 11.30 24.56
C ASP A 113 4.61 11.63 23.25
N TRP A 114 5.70 10.92 22.99
CA TRP A 114 6.50 11.01 21.75
C TRP A 114 5.90 10.22 20.59
N ARG A 115 4.59 9.99 20.59
CA ARG A 115 3.93 9.16 19.58
C ARG A 115 4.15 9.73 18.17
N GLN A 116 4.58 8.85 17.28
CA GLN A 116 4.73 9.17 15.87
C GLN A 116 3.36 9.39 15.23
N LYS A 117 3.18 10.53 14.58
CA LYS A 117 1.94 10.90 13.88
C LYS A 117 2.02 10.56 12.40
N GLU A 118 3.14 10.86 11.76
CA GLU A 118 3.41 10.57 10.36
C GLU A 118 4.90 10.34 10.16
N SER A 119 5.26 9.59 9.11
CA SER A 119 6.66 9.37 8.75
C SER A 119 6.81 9.09 7.26
N ALA A 120 7.97 9.45 6.73
CA ALA A 120 8.39 9.05 5.39
C ALA A 120 9.89 8.70 5.38
N SER A 121 10.23 7.66 4.63
CA SER A 121 11.62 7.21 4.45
C SER A 121 12.15 7.69 3.10
N PHE A 122 13.36 8.20 3.10
CA PHE A 122 14.03 8.70 1.90
C PHE A 122 15.40 8.06 1.74
N MET A 123 15.72 7.57 0.54
CA MET A 123 17.08 7.21 0.16
C MET A 123 17.73 8.42 -0.48
N LEU A 124 18.79 8.93 0.12
CA LEU A 124 19.51 10.08 -0.41
C LEU A 124 20.35 9.69 -1.63
N THR A 125 20.48 10.63 -2.55
CA THR A 125 21.33 10.53 -3.74
C THR A 125 22.58 11.39 -3.57
N LYS A 126 23.65 11.11 -4.34
CA LYS A 126 24.90 11.90 -4.27
C LYS A 126 24.71 13.35 -4.73
N ASP A 127 23.68 13.60 -5.54
CA ASP A 127 23.32 14.94 -6.02
C ASP A 127 22.20 15.52 -5.17
N TRP A 128 22.12 16.84 -5.09
CA TRP A 128 21.05 17.55 -4.42
C TRP A 128 19.70 17.20 -5.04
N LYS A 129 18.77 16.78 -4.20
CA LYS A 129 17.39 16.48 -4.58
C LYS A 129 16.45 17.06 -3.53
N GLU A 130 15.27 17.52 -3.97
CA GLU A 130 14.19 17.90 -3.08
C GLU A 130 13.39 16.66 -2.68
N TYR A 131 13.09 16.58 -1.39
CA TYR A 131 12.24 15.56 -0.76
C TYR A 131 11.10 16.24 -0.03
N SER A 132 9.95 15.59 0.04
CA SER A 132 8.82 16.15 0.78
C SER A 132 7.86 15.09 1.30
N MET A 133 7.09 15.46 2.34
CA MET A 133 5.96 14.68 2.84
C MET A 133 4.85 15.61 3.29
N ILE A 134 3.59 15.12 3.18
CA ILE A 134 2.43 15.82 3.74
C ILE A 134 2.03 15.16 5.04
N PHE A 135 1.67 15.96 6.04
CA PHE A 135 1.21 15.49 7.34
C PHE A 135 0.08 16.36 7.88
N LEU A 136 -0.69 15.79 8.80
CA LEU A 136 -1.70 16.51 9.57
C LEU A 136 -1.07 16.97 10.89
N ALA A 137 -0.97 18.28 11.08
CA ALA A 137 -0.70 18.84 12.41
C ALA A 137 -1.97 18.82 13.24
N ASP A 138 -1.96 18.11 14.34
CA ASP A 138 -3.08 18.06 15.28
C ASP A 138 -2.57 18.45 16.67
N GLN A 139 -3.18 19.50 17.24
CA GLN A 139 -2.85 19.94 18.59
C GLN A 139 -3.64 19.20 19.68
N LYS A 140 -4.65 18.40 19.30
CA LYS A 140 -5.46 17.65 20.25
C LYS A 140 -4.66 16.51 20.88
N GLY A 141 -4.26 16.68 22.11
CA GLY A 141 -3.71 15.64 22.97
C GLY A 141 -2.19 15.54 23.05
N TYR A 142 -1.42 16.18 22.17
CA TYR A 142 0.04 16.02 22.11
C TYR A 142 0.86 17.32 22.06
N GLY A 143 0.24 18.45 22.26
CA GLY A 143 0.83 19.76 22.52
C GLY A 143 1.78 20.36 21.49
N VAL A 144 2.63 19.58 20.84
CA VAL A 144 3.66 20.05 19.90
C VAL A 144 3.84 19.06 18.76
N ASN A 145 3.91 19.55 17.53
CA ASN A 145 4.35 18.76 16.39
C ASN A 145 5.85 18.96 16.20
N ASN A 146 6.66 17.97 16.51
CA ASN A 146 8.09 18.00 16.28
C ASN A 146 8.42 17.34 14.93
N VAL A 147 9.17 18.06 14.11
CA VAL A 147 9.86 17.45 12.97
C VAL A 147 11.18 16.90 13.46
N THR A 148 11.49 15.68 13.06
CA THR A 148 12.72 14.99 13.45
C THR A 148 13.21 14.15 12.27
N PHE A 149 14.49 14.23 11.94
CA PHE A 149 15.11 13.36 10.95
C PHE A 149 15.91 12.27 11.67
N HIS A 150 15.46 11.03 11.58
CA HIS A 150 16.24 9.90 12.06
C HIS A 150 17.37 9.61 11.07
N VAL A 151 18.59 9.79 11.50
CA VAL A 151 19.80 9.71 10.65
C VAL A 151 20.75 8.60 11.09
N GLY A 152 20.35 7.79 12.08
CA GLY A 152 21.10 6.63 12.60
C GLY A 152 20.78 5.29 11.91
N LEU A 153 20.20 5.31 10.71
CA LEU A 153 19.70 4.10 10.05
C LEU A 153 20.80 3.31 9.32
N ALA A 154 21.84 4.00 8.87
CA ALA A 154 23.00 3.40 8.20
C ALA A 154 24.25 4.25 8.42
N LYS A 155 25.43 3.64 8.27
CA LYS A 155 26.69 4.39 8.18
C LYS A 155 26.76 5.13 6.84
N GLY A 156 27.25 6.35 6.87
CA GLY A 156 27.33 7.18 5.67
C GLY A 156 27.36 8.67 5.99
N TRP A 157 27.01 9.47 5.01
CA TRP A 157 26.98 10.93 5.16
C TRP A 157 25.74 11.52 4.49
N LEU A 158 25.34 12.67 5.00
CA LEU A 158 24.32 13.52 4.38
C LEU A 158 24.75 15.00 4.42
N GLN A 159 24.19 15.77 3.47
CA GLN A 159 24.05 17.23 3.57
C GLN A 159 22.57 17.56 3.41
N MET A 160 22.11 18.59 4.12
CA MET A 160 20.71 19.04 4.12
C MET A 160 20.65 20.56 4.19
N ASP A 161 19.62 21.12 3.51
CA ASP A 161 19.36 22.54 3.43
C ASP A 161 17.90 22.81 3.03
N ASP A 162 17.46 24.06 3.04
CA ASP A 162 16.15 24.53 2.57
C ASP A 162 14.97 23.74 3.18
N VAL A 163 14.98 23.51 4.49
CA VAL A 163 13.86 22.84 5.17
C VAL A 163 12.72 23.82 5.36
N THR A 164 11.56 23.50 4.78
CA THR A 164 10.36 24.35 4.84
C THR A 164 9.15 23.57 5.33
N ILE A 165 8.24 24.26 5.99
CA ILE A 165 6.91 23.75 6.34
C ILE A 165 5.90 24.76 5.82
N GLU A 166 5.02 24.31 4.95
CA GLU A 166 4.00 25.14 4.32
C GLU A 166 2.62 24.53 4.52
N LYS A 167 1.61 25.37 4.75
CA LYS A 167 0.22 24.92 4.84
C LYS A 167 -0.28 24.47 3.48
N VAL A 168 -0.94 23.31 3.45
CA VAL A 168 -1.55 22.77 2.23
C VAL A 168 -3.02 23.15 2.22
N GLU A 169 -3.40 23.96 1.25
CA GLU A 169 -4.79 24.37 1.08
C GLU A 169 -5.57 23.33 0.25
N GLY A 170 -6.88 23.24 0.51
CA GLY A 170 -7.80 22.40 -0.28
C GLY A 170 -7.72 20.90 0.02
N MET A 171 -6.94 20.45 1.00
CA MET A 171 -7.03 19.09 1.49
C MET A 171 -8.25 18.96 2.39
N ASP A 172 -9.30 18.33 1.85
CA ASP A 172 -10.54 18.00 2.55
C ASP A 172 -10.67 16.48 2.60
N ASP A 173 -10.52 15.92 3.80
CA ASP A 173 -10.54 14.49 4.05
C ASP A 173 -11.96 13.89 4.00
N MET A 174 -12.98 14.69 4.24
CA MET A 174 -14.36 14.20 4.38
C MET A 174 -15.23 14.41 3.14
N THR A 175 -15.10 15.50 2.39
CA THR A 175 -15.93 15.75 1.20
C THR A 175 -15.74 14.65 0.16
N TRP A 176 -14.50 14.25 -0.10
CA TRP A 176 -14.24 13.15 -1.03
C TRP A 176 -14.80 11.83 -0.52
N TYR A 177 -14.63 11.52 0.77
CA TYR A 177 -15.19 10.34 1.41
C TYR A 177 -16.73 10.34 1.39
N ASN A 178 -17.35 11.44 1.78
CA ASN A 178 -18.81 11.58 1.82
C ASN A 178 -19.46 11.37 0.45
N ASN A 179 -18.78 11.76 -0.62
CA ASN A 179 -19.23 11.55 -2.01
C ASN A 179 -18.83 10.19 -2.59
N SER A 180 -18.27 9.26 -1.79
CA SER A 180 -17.79 7.96 -2.25
C SER A 180 -18.90 7.10 -2.89
N ALA A 181 -20.12 7.14 -2.36
CA ALA A 181 -21.24 6.37 -2.90
C ALA A 181 -21.56 6.74 -4.35
N ALA A 182 -21.62 8.03 -4.67
CA ALA A 182 -21.87 8.52 -6.03
C ALA A 182 -20.73 8.13 -6.99
N ARG A 183 -19.47 8.22 -6.52
CA ARG A 183 -18.32 7.77 -7.33
C ARG A 183 -18.30 6.27 -7.57
N ILE A 184 -18.60 5.46 -6.55
CA ILE A 184 -18.72 4.00 -6.70
C ILE A 184 -19.80 3.69 -7.75
N ASP A 185 -20.95 4.33 -7.66
CA ASP A 185 -22.03 4.15 -8.63
C ASP A 185 -21.59 4.51 -10.05
N SER A 186 -20.94 5.66 -10.21
CA SER A 186 -20.44 6.13 -11.51
C SER A 186 -19.33 5.25 -12.08
N LEU A 187 -18.38 4.86 -11.25
CA LEU A 187 -17.16 4.15 -11.66
C LEU A 187 -17.37 2.66 -11.88
N ARG A 188 -18.12 2.01 -10.96
CA ARG A 188 -18.21 0.56 -10.86
C ARG A 188 -19.41 -0.05 -11.55
N LYS A 189 -20.52 0.68 -11.70
CA LYS A 189 -21.65 0.20 -12.49
C LYS A 189 -21.43 0.47 -13.98
N LYS A 190 -21.82 -0.50 -14.80
CA LYS A 190 -21.80 -0.45 -16.26
C LYS A 190 -23.19 -0.67 -16.82
N GLU A 191 -23.40 -0.29 -18.09
CA GLU A 191 -24.56 -0.76 -18.82
C GLU A 191 -24.35 -2.26 -19.13
N LEU A 192 -25.25 -3.08 -18.61
CA LEU A 192 -25.23 -4.53 -18.76
C LEU A 192 -26.41 -4.93 -19.67
N THR A 193 -26.18 -5.94 -20.52
CA THR A 193 -27.17 -6.41 -21.47
C THR A 193 -27.38 -7.91 -21.38
N LEU A 194 -28.64 -8.33 -21.54
CA LEU A 194 -29.06 -9.72 -21.66
C LEU A 194 -29.98 -9.87 -22.86
N LYS A 195 -30.16 -11.10 -23.34
CA LYS A 195 -31.16 -11.43 -24.35
C LYS A 195 -32.24 -12.32 -23.75
N ALA A 196 -33.51 -12.01 -24.04
CA ALA A 196 -34.67 -12.80 -23.68
C ALA A 196 -35.72 -12.65 -24.77
N ALA A 197 -36.82 -13.43 -24.74
CA ALA A 197 -37.92 -13.21 -25.66
C ALA A 197 -38.52 -11.80 -25.49
N PRO A 198 -38.93 -11.10 -26.57
CA PRO A 198 -39.53 -9.79 -26.48
C PRO A 198 -40.65 -9.72 -25.47
N GLY A 199 -40.66 -8.66 -24.65
CA GLY A 199 -41.67 -8.44 -23.62
C GLY A 199 -41.54 -9.26 -22.35
N THR A 200 -40.62 -10.22 -22.27
CA THR A 200 -40.40 -11.09 -21.12
C THR A 200 -39.84 -10.30 -19.92
N GLN A 201 -40.30 -10.65 -18.73
CA GLN A 201 -39.74 -10.15 -17.47
C GLN A 201 -38.55 -11.02 -17.06
N VAL A 202 -37.42 -10.37 -16.87
CA VAL A 202 -36.13 -10.99 -16.50
C VAL A 202 -35.74 -10.51 -15.13
N LYS A 203 -35.71 -11.42 -14.14
CA LYS A 203 -35.16 -11.12 -12.80
C LYS A 203 -33.66 -11.37 -12.82
N VAL A 204 -32.90 -10.40 -12.35
CA VAL A 204 -31.43 -10.50 -12.19
C VAL A 204 -31.06 -10.31 -10.73
N GLU A 205 -30.11 -11.11 -10.26
CA GLU A 205 -29.59 -11.07 -8.90
C GLU A 205 -28.06 -11.22 -8.98
N LEU A 206 -27.31 -10.19 -8.56
CA LEU A 206 -25.85 -10.27 -8.53
C LEU A 206 -25.41 -11.22 -7.43
N MET A 207 -24.82 -12.33 -7.81
CA MET A 207 -24.32 -13.36 -6.91
C MET A 207 -22.85 -13.18 -6.53
N ARG A 208 -22.07 -12.54 -7.41
CA ARG A 208 -20.64 -12.30 -7.20
C ARG A 208 -20.15 -11.16 -8.09
N HIS A 209 -19.41 -10.22 -7.50
CA HIS A 209 -18.76 -9.16 -8.23
C HIS A 209 -17.63 -9.67 -9.14
N ALA A 210 -17.42 -8.98 -10.27
CA ALA A 210 -16.19 -9.11 -11.05
C ALA A 210 -14.98 -8.43 -10.36
N PHE A 211 -15.22 -7.40 -9.53
CA PHE A 211 -14.17 -6.76 -8.75
C PHE A 211 -13.62 -7.74 -7.71
N PRO A 212 -12.30 -8.03 -7.70
CA PRO A 212 -11.68 -8.95 -6.76
C PRO A 212 -11.80 -8.44 -5.31
N PHE A 213 -12.49 -9.22 -4.46
CA PHE A 213 -12.50 -9.03 -3.02
C PHE A 213 -12.11 -10.35 -2.35
N GLY A 214 -11.04 -10.34 -1.59
CA GLY A 214 -10.40 -11.57 -1.17
C GLY A 214 -9.78 -11.56 0.21
N THR A 215 -9.11 -12.67 0.51
CA THR A 215 -8.37 -12.84 1.76
C THR A 215 -7.15 -13.74 1.57
N ALA A 216 -6.14 -13.53 2.43
CA ALA A 216 -5.11 -14.53 2.63
C ALA A 216 -5.74 -15.79 3.24
N LEU A 217 -5.36 -16.94 2.70
CA LEU A 217 -5.82 -18.25 3.10
C LEU A 217 -4.73 -18.99 3.86
N ALA A 218 -5.06 -19.51 5.03
CA ALA A 218 -4.26 -20.43 5.82
C ALA A 218 -4.95 -21.81 5.83
N LEU A 219 -4.83 -22.55 4.72
CA LEU A 219 -5.45 -23.87 4.55
C LEU A 219 -4.54 -24.96 5.13
N TYR A 220 -5.14 -25.88 5.86
CA TYR A 220 -4.48 -27.08 6.34
C TYR A 220 -4.96 -28.34 5.61
N PRO A 221 -4.13 -29.37 5.45
CA PRO A 221 -4.50 -30.60 4.75
C PRO A 221 -5.39 -31.52 5.61
N SER A 222 -6.26 -30.93 6.45
CA SER A 222 -7.21 -31.60 7.31
C SER A 222 -8.62 -31.55 6.70
N LYS A 223 -9.46 -32.53 7.04
CA LYS A 223 -10.88 -32.56 6.72
C LYS A 223 -11.74 -32.50 7.98
N ASP A 224 -11.18 -32.05 9.09
CA ASP A 224 -11.90 -31.88 10.33
C ASP A 224 -12.99 -30.78 10.25
N SER A 225 -13.76 -30.67 11.31
CA SER A 225 -14.86 -29.71 11.38
C SER A 225 -14.38 -28.25 11.32
N VAL A 226 -13.19 -27.96 11.86
CA VAL A 226 -12.61 -26.60 11.88
C VAL A 226 -12.18 -26.20 10.49
N GLU A 227 -11.47 -27.06 9.76
CA GLU A 227 -11.07 -26.77 8.39
C GLU A 227 -12.27 -26.65 7.43
N THR A 228 -13.27 -27.51 7.60
CA THR A 228 -14.52 -27.45 6.84
C THR A 228 -15.25 -26.12 7.09
N TRP A 229 -15.36 -25.71 8.36
CA TRP A 229 -15.94 -24.44 8.77
C TRP A 229 -15.15 -23.26 8.23
N TYR A 230 -13.80 -23.29 8.32
CA TYR A 230 -12.93 -22.23 7.82
C TYR A 230 -13.15 -21.98 6.33
N ARG A 231 -13.14 -23.04 5.52
CA ARG A 231 -13.36 -22.96 4.06
C ARG A 231 -14.75 -22.44 3.71
N LYS A 232 -15.78 -22.89 4.42
CA LYS A 232 -17.15 -22.42 4.24
C LYS A 232 -17.30 -20.95 4.63
N THR A 233 -16.68 -20.56 5.74
CA THR A 233 -16.70 -19.17 6.21
C THR A 233 -15.98 -18.24 5.25
N ALA A 234 -14.78 -18.62 4.77
CA ALA A 234 -14.09 -17.84 3.75
C ALA A 234 -14.96 -17.62 2.50
N ASN A 235 -15.64 -18.67 2.01
CA ASN A 235 -16.50 -18.57 0.83
C ASN A 235 -17.78 -17.74 1.04
N LYS A 236 -18.19 -17.48 2.29
CA LYS A 236 -19.29 -16.58 2.62
C LYS A 236 -18.98 -15.12 2.30
N TYR A 237 -17.71 -14.71 2.49
CA TYR A 237 -17.30 -13.30 2.40
C TYR A 237 -16.50 -12.96 1.16
N PHE A 238 -15.73 -13.93 0.60
CA PHE A 238 -14.68 -13.67 -0.38
C PHE A 238 -14.86 -14.49 -1.64
N TRP A 239 -14.19 -14.02 -2.73
CA TRP A 239 -14.14 -14.71 -4.02
C TRP A 239 -12.79 -14.51 -4.73
N TYR A 240 -11.75 -14.13 -3.95
CA TYR A 240 -10.38 -14.02 -4.40
C TYR A 240 -9.45 -14.48 -3.28
N GLY A 241 -8.40 -15.21 -3.61
CA GLY A 241 -7.52 -15.81 -2.62
C GLY A 241 -6.05 -15.58 -2.90
N VAL A 242 -5.28 -15.60 -1.83
CA VAL A 242 -3.81 -15.62 -1.84
C VAL A 242 -3.35 -16.62 -0.77
N PRO A 243 -2.33 -17.47 -1.02
CA PRO A 243 -1.78 -18.31 0.03
C PRO A 243 -0.99 -17.44 0.99
N GLU A 244 -1.27 -17.51 2.29
CA GLU A 244 -0.57 -16.70 3.28
C GLU A 244 0.94 -16.98 3.28
N ASN A 245 1.33 -18.26 3.31
CA ASN A 245 2.73 -18.65 3.46
C ASN A 245 3.20 -19.69 2.42
N GLN A 246 2.31 -20.55 1.91
CA GLN A 246 2.67 -21.78 1.19
C GLN A 246 3.31 -21.56 -0.19
N PHE A 247 3.37 -20.33 -0.69
CA PHE A 247 4.14 -20.00 -1.89
C PHE A 247 5.37 -19.13 -1.60
N LYS A 248 5.56 -18.69 -0.36
CA LYS A 248 6.84 -18.09 0.08
C LYS A 248 7.95 -19.12 -0.06
N TRP A 249 9.10 -18.73 -0.61
CA TRP A 249 10.09 -19.71 -1.06
C TRP A 249 10.54 -20.71 0.02
N PRO A 250 10.88 -20.30 1.28
CA PRO A 250 11.27 -21.27 2.31
C PRO A 250 10.17 -22.25 2.70
N GLU A 251 8.90 -21.85 2.62
CA GLU A 251 7.77 -22.76 2.86
C GLU A 251 7.52 -23.68 1.67
N TYR A 252 7.60 -23.16 0.46
CA TYR A 252 7.34 -23.91 -0.76
C TYR A 252 8.47 -24.86 -1.13
N GLU A 253 9.73 -24.45 -0.91
CA GLU A 253 10.94 -25.24 -1.20
C GLU A 253 11.93 -25.14 -0.01
N PRO A 254 11.66 -25.76 1.16
CA PRO A 254 12.48 -25.61 2.38
C PRO A 254 13.92 -26.10 2.22
N LYS A 255 14.17 -27.00 1.29
CA LYS A 255 15.51 -27.46 0.88
C LYS A 255 15.53 -27.54 -0.65
N LYS A 256 16.67 -27.22 -1.26
CA LYS A 256 16.85 -27.26 -2.71
C LYS A 256 16.30 -28.55 -3.33
N GLY A 257 15.36 -28.42 -4.25
CA GLY A 257 14.69 -29.53 -4.94
C GLY A 257 13.58 -30.24 -4.14
N LYS A 258 13.34 -29.85 -2.88
CA LYS A 258 12.24 -30.39 -2.05
C LYS A 258 11.03 -29.46 -2.09
N ILE A 259 10.28 -29.52 -3.17
CA ILE A 259 9.16 -28.63 -3.47
C ILE A 259 7.86 -29.24 -2.94
N ARG A 260 7.13 -28.50 -2.13
CA ARG A 260 5.85 -28.90 -1.50
C ARG A 260 4.65 -28.61 -2.40
N ARG A 261 4.65 -29.21 -3.60
CA ARG A 261 3.60 -29.00 -4.61
C ARG A 261 2.22 -29.43 -4.12
N ASP A 262 2.13 -30.53 -3.39
CA ASP A 262 0.85 -31.07 -2.91
C ASP A 262 0.22 -30.15 -1.86
N GLU A 263 1.04 -29.56 -0.98
CA GLU A 263 0.57 -28.56 -0.01
C GLU A 263 0.06 -27.30 -0.71
N PHE A 264 0.74 -26.84 -1.76
CA PHE A 264 0.29 -25.67 -2.53
C PHE A 264 -0.92 -25.99 -3.42
N LYS A 265 -1.00 -27.20 -3.95
CA LYS A 265 -2.10 -27.64 -4.81
C LYS A 265 -3.47 -27.51 -4.15
N GLN A 266 -3.58 -27.71 -2.83
CA GLN A 266 -4.86 -27.55 -2.12
C GLN A 266 -5.44 -26.12 -2.24
N TYR A 267 -4.60 -25.09 -2.37
CA TYR A 267 -5.05 -23.72 -2.62
C TYR A 267 -5.61 -23.56 -4.03
N LEU A 268 -4.94 -24.14 -5.02
CA LEU A 268 -5.41 -24.12 -6.41
C LEU A 268 -6.70 -24.92 -6.58
N ASP A 269 -6.85 -26.06 -5.90
CA ASP A 269 -8.06 -26.85 -5.91
C ASP A 269 -9.20 -26.07 -5.23
N TYR A 270 -8.95 -25.46 -4.04
CA TYR A 270 -9.96 -24.67 -3.35
C TYR A 270 -10.48 -23.51 -4.21
N VAL A 271 -9.60 -22.70 -4.79
CA VAL A 271 -10.05 -21.57 -5.62
C VAL A 271 -10.73 -22.02 -6.91
N LYS A 272 -10.39 -23.18 -7.45
CA LYS A 272 -11.07 -23.79 -8.59
C LYS A 272 -12.48 -24.26 -8.21
N ASP A 273 -12.63 -24.99 -7.09
CA ASP A 273 -13.90 -25.55 -6.64
C ASP A 273 -14.93 -24.46 -6.33
N TYR A 274 -14.47 -23.35 -5.75
CA TYR A 274 -15.31 -22.18 -5.47
C TYR A 274 -15.29 -21.12 -6.59
N ASN A 275 -14.55 -21.39 -7.68
CA ASN A 275 -14.39 -20.48 -8.82
C ASN A 275 -13.94 -19.07 -8.41
N TRP A 276 -12.91 -19.01 -7.57
CA TRP A 276 -12.30 -17.77 -7.10
C TRP A 276 -11.20 -17.29 -8.06
N GLY A 277 -10.91 -15.97 -8.02
CA GLY A 277 -9.64 -15.45 -8.50
C GLY A 277 -8.50 -15.82 -7.55
N PHE A 278 -7.25 -15.76 -8.05
CA PHE A 278 -6.09 -16.17 -7.26
C PHE A 278 -4.83 -15.41 -7.68
N ARG A 279 -4.03 -15.03 -6.67
CA ARG A 279 -2.65 -14.52 -6.88
C ARG A 279 -1.65 -15.36 -6.09
N ALA A 280 -0.45 -15.51 -6.62
CA ALA A 280 0.64 -16.21 -5.94
C ALA A 280 1.52 -15.18 -5.20
N HIS A 281 1.63 -15.35 -3.91
CA HIS A 281 2.48 -14.56 -3.03
C HIS A 281 3.48 -15.48 -2.34
N THR A 282 4.77 -15.33 -2.56
CA THR A 282 5.51 -14.47 -3.46
C THR A 282 6.65 -15.27 -4.12
N LEU A 283 7.12 -14.82 -5.29
CA LEU A 283 8.25 -15.50 -5.94
C LEU A 283 9.56 -15.22 -5.22
N VAL A 284 9.83 -13.95 -4.88
CA VAL A 284 11.06 -13.52 -4.18
C VAL A 284 10.73 -12.58 -3.02
N TRP A 285 11.37 -12.82 -1.89
CA TRP A 285 11.34 -11.96 -0.71
C TRP A 285 12.71 -11.94 -0.05
N GLY A 286 13.27 -10.75 0.15
CA GLY A 286 14.61 -10.57 0.73
C GLY A 286 14.66 -10.49 2.25
N HIS A 287 13.60 -10.93 2.94
CA HIS A 287 13.44 -10.81 4.37
C HIS A 287 14.56 -11.50 5.15
N GLN A 288 15.09 -10.82 6.17
CA GLN A 288 16.02 -11.38 7.15
C GLN A 288 15.24 -11.77 8.42
N GLY A 289 15.21 -13.05 8.73
CA GLY A 289 14.45 -13.60 9.84
C GLY A 289 13.52 -14.73 9.39
N TYR A 290 12.79 -15.34 10.33
CA TYR A 290 11.90 -16.49 10.09
C TYR A 290 12.53 -17.63 9.27
N GLY A 291 13.88 -17.73 9.27
CA GLY A 291 14.63 -18.72 8.48
C GLY A 291 14.95 -18.32 7.04
N PHE A 292 14.49 -17.16 6.56
CA PHE A 292 14.78 -16.69 5.20
C PHE A 292 16.26 -16.34 5.00
N ASP A 293 16.91 -15.75 6.01
CA ASP A 293 18.34 -15.46 6.02
C ASP A 293 19.21 -16.70 5.86
N LYS A 294 18.75 -17.85 6.42
CA LYS A 294 19.42 -19.15 6.36
C LYS A 294 19.01 -20.02 5.19
N HIS A 295 17.96 -19.63 4.47
CA HIS A 295 17.48 -20.39 3.32
C HIS A 295 18.53 -20.44 2.20
N PHE A 296 18.64 -21.59 1.52
CA PHE A 296 19.65 -21.81 0.50
C PHE A 296 19.63 -20.77 -0.64
N SER A 297 18.46 -20.16 -0.93
CA SER A 297 18.32 -19.14 -1.94
C SER A 297 19.18 -17.90 -1.69
N ASN A 298 19.41 -17.55 -0.44
CA ASN A 298 20.14 -16.36 0.00
C ASN A 298 21.63 -16.62 0.25
N GLN A 299 22.10 -17.86 0.05
CA GLN A 299 23.48 -18.27 0.29
C GLN A 299 24.32 -18.22 -0.99
N GLY A 300 25.62 -17.95 -0.84
CA GLY A 300 26.61 -17.95 -1.93
C GLY A 300 26.90 -16.56 -2.48
N SER A 301 27.57 -16.50 -3.61
CA SER A 301 27.88 -15.26 -4.33
C SER A 301 26.62 -14.62 -4.91
N CYS A 302 26.71 -13.36 -5.33
CA CYS A 302 25.62 -12.71 -6.04
C CYS A 302 25.18 -13.49 -7.30
N LYS A 303 26.15 -14.02 -8.05
CA LYS A 303 25.86 -14.87 -9.23
C LYS A 303 25.05 -16.11 -8.86
N ASP A 304 25.38 -16.76 -7.72
CA ASP A 304 24.67 -17.95 -7.24
C ASP A 304 23.24 -17.60 -6.83
N ILE A 305 23.05 -16.52 -6.11
CA ILE A 305 21.74 -16.00 -5.68
C ILE A 305 20.88 -15.67 -6.90
N SER A 306 21.41 -14.90 -7.86
CA SER A 306 20.71 -14.53 -9.09
C SER A 306 20.28 -15.75 -9.91
N ASN A 307 21.16 -16.76 -10.05
CA ASN A 307 20.83 -18.00 -10.75
C ASN A 307 19.70 -18.77 -10.08
N LYS A 308 19.70 -18.86 -8.75
CA LYS A 308 18.64 -19.54 -7.99
C LYS A 308 17.30 -18.81 -8.12
N ILE A 309 17.30 -17.48 -8.05
CA ILE A 309 16.10 -16.66 -8.26
C ILE A 309 15.56 -16.88 -9.68
N LYS A 310 16.41 -16.85 -10.69
CA LYS A 310 16.02 -17.12 -12.08
C LYS A 310 15.43 -18.52 -12.26
N GLU A 311 16.07 -19.53 -11.65
CA GLU A 311 15.58 -20.93 -11.67
C GLU A 311 14.19 -21.03 -11.02
N ARG A 312 14.02 -20.47 -9.82
CA ARG A 312 12.75 -20.42 -9.08
C ARG A 312 11.64 -19.79 -9.94
N ILE A 313 11.87 -18.58 -10.41
CA ILE A 313 10.88 -17.82 -11.17
C ILE A 313 10.50 -18.56 -12.46
N THR A 314 11.50 -18.98 -13.24
CA THR A 314 11.26 -19.63 -14.54
C THR A 314 10.52 -20.95 -14.36
N ARG A 315 10.91 -21.77 -13.38
CA ARG A 315 10.29 -23.06 -13.07
C ARG A 315 8.83 -22.89 -12.68
N ASP A 316 8.58 -22.07 -11.66
CA ASP A 316 7.27 -22.05 -11.03
C ASP A 316 6.23 -21.25 -11.82
N VAL A 317 6.63 -20.14 -12.44
CA VAL A 317 5.72 -19.38 -13.32
C VAL A 317 5.35 -20.23 -14.56
N LYS A 318 6.30 -20.99 -15.13
CA LYS A 318 6.03 -21.90 -16.25
C LYS A 318 5.15 -23.09 -15.83
N GLU A 319 5.39 -23.67 -14.64
CA GLU A 319 4.62 -24.80 -14.11
C GLU A 319 3.14 -24.42 -13.90
N TYR A 320 2.87 -23.21 -13.44
CA TYR A 320 1.51 -22.74 -13.15
C TYR A 320 0.89 -21.88 -14.27
N LYS A 321 1.52 -21.82 -15.44
CA LYS A 321 1.02 -21.07 -16.58
C LYS A 321 -0.44 -21.41 -16.88
N GLY A 322 -1.27 -20.37 -17.06
CA GLY A 322 -2.70 -20.48 -17.31
C GLY A 322 -3.57 -20.77 -16.06
N ARG A 323 -2.98 -21.26 -14.97
CA ARG A 323 -3.68 -21.52 -13.71
C ARG A 323 -3.59 -20.34 -12.73
N ILE A 324 -2.42 -19.71 -12.65
CA ILE A 324 -2.19 -18.52 -11.85
C ILE A 324 -2.08 -17.33 -12.79
N LYS A 325 -2.88 -16.31 -12.54
CA LYS A 325 -2.97 -15.11 -13.40
C LYS A 325 -2.17 -13.93 -12.87
N GLU A 326 -1.83 -13.93 -11.59
CA GLU A 326 -1.13 -12.83 -10.93
C GLU A 326 -0.05 -13.33 -9.99
N TYR A 327 1.10 -12.66 -9.99
CA TYR A 327 2.23 -12.96 -9.12
C TYR A 327 2.75 -11.69 -8.46
N ASP A 328 3.03 -11.76 -7.15
CA ASP A 328 4.00 -10.89 -6.51
C ASP A 328 5.40 -11.39 -6.91
N VAL A 329 6.01 -10.71 -7.86
CA VAL A 329 7.34 -11.10 -8.34
C VAL A 329 8.39 -10.81 -7.28
N TRP A 330 8.30 -9.63 -6.67
CA TRP A 330 9.14 -9.24 -5.55
C TRP A 330 8.30 -8.60 -4.46
N ASN A 331 8.45 -9.10 -3.24
CA ASN A 331 7.83 -8.57 -2.05
C ASN A 331 8.82 -7.74 -1.25
N GLU A 332 8.41 -6.53 -0.80
CA GLU A 332 9.14 -5.67 0.14
C GLU A 332 10.56 -5.31 -0.32
N ALA A 333 10.67 -4.90 -1.59
CA ALA A 333 11.94 -4.66 -2.25
C ALA A 333 12.83 -3.66 -1.51
N PHE A 334 12.25 -2.56 -1.01
CA PHE A 334 13.03 -1.52 -0.36
C PHE A 334 13.00 -1.59 1.18
N HIS A 335 12.05 -2.33 1.75
CA HIS A 335 12.06 -2.59 3.19
C HIS A 335 12.97 -3.76 3.56
N GLU A 336 13.07 -4.76 2.66
CA GLU A 336 13.91 -5.94 2.83
C GLU A 336 15.03 -5.99 1.77
N PRO A 337 15.94 -4.99 1.74
CA PRO A 337 16.90 -4.82 0.66
C PRO A 337 18.11 -5.75 0.74
N PHE A 338 18.11 -6.77 1.58
CA PHE A 338 19.27 -7.65 1.82
C PHE A 338 19.89 -8.19 0.53
N ILE A 339 19.06 -8.68 -0.39
CA ILE A 339 19.53 -9.22 -1.67
C ILE A 339 20.07 -8.07 -2.56
N PHE A 340 19.39 -6.94 -2.59
CA PHE A 340 19.82 -5.78 -3.40
C PHE A 340 21.10 -5.14 -2.90
N ASN A 341 21.29 -5.07 -1.58
CA ASN A 341 22.53 -4.58 -0.98
C ASN A 341 23.74 -5.44 -1.39
N LYS A 342 23.51 -6.72 -1.65
CA LYS A 342 24.53 -7.67 -2.10
C LYS A 342 24.69 -7.74 -3.61
N CYS A 343 23.56 -7.68 -4.36
CA CYS A 343 23.53 -8.03 -5.79
C CYS A 343 23.16 -6.86 -6.71
N GLY A 344 22.77 -5.70 -6.15
CA GLY A 344 22.32 -4.57 -6.93
C GLY A 344 20.84 -4.63 -7.32
N TRP A 345 20.28 -3.47 -7.62
CA TRP A 345 18.86 -3.28 -7.91
C TRP A 345 18.42 -3.80 -9.29
N ASP A 346 19.36 -4.01 -10.22
CA ASP A 346 19.07 -4.57 -11.55
C ASP A 346 18.44 -5.97 -11.48
N LEU A 347 18.58 -6.63 -10.32
CA LEU A 347 17.98 -7.94 -10.08
C LEU A 347 16.45 -7.87 -10.00
N LEU A 348 15.89 -6.74 -9.55
CA LEU A 348 14.44 -6.50 -9.55
C LEU A 348 13.87 -6.51 -10.97
N ASP A 349 14.52 -5.78 -11.88
CA ASP A 349 14.16 -5.72 -13.29
C ASP A 349 14.28 -7.10 -13.93
N SER A 350 15.41 -7.79 -13.66
CA SER A 350 15.67 -9.14 -14.16
C SER A 350 14.61 -10.14 -13.73
N ALA A 351 14.15 -10.09 -12.46
CA ALA A 351 13.13 -10.98 -11.93
C ALA A 351 11.80 -10.83 -12.69
N HIS A 352 11.37 -9.60 -12.95
CA HIS A 352 10.16 -9.33 -13.73
C HIS A 352 10.29 -9.80 -15.20
N VAL A 353 11.45 -9.59 -15.82
CA VAL A 353 11.73 -10.08 -17.19
C VAL A 353 11.70 -11.61 -17.25
N TRP A 354 12.26 -12.30 -16.27
CA TRP A 354 12.23 -13.77 -16.24
C TRP A 354 10.81 -14.31 -16.03
N ALA A 355 10.02 -13.68 -15.16
CA ALA A 355 8.63 -14.06 -14.94
C ALA A 355 7.79 -13.86 -16.22
N HIS A 356 7.92 -12.71 -16.88
CA HIS A 356 7.21 -12.43 -18.13
C HIS A 356 7.60 -13.40 -19.27
N ARG A 357 8.87 -13.73 -19.37
CA ARG A 357 9.31 -14.75 -20.36
C ARG A 357 8.76 -16.16 -20.09
N ALA A 358 8.54 -16.49 -18.82
CA ALA A 358 7.98 -17.78 -18.43
C ALA A 358 6.47 -17.87 -18.69
N ASP A 359 5.72 -16.79 -18.45
CA ASP A 359 4.31 -16.62 -18.78
C ASP A 359 3.99 -15.17 -19.18
N PRO A 360 3.93 -14.86 -20.49
CA PRO A 360 3.61 -13.51 -20.98
C PRO A 360 2.19 -13.04 -20.66
N ASP A 361 1.28 -13.97 -20.34
CA ASP A 361 -0.13 -13.67 -20.04
C ASP A 361 -0.36 -13.40 -18.55
N ALA A 362 0.63 -13.70 -17.70
CA ALA A 362 0.54 -13.42 -16.26
C ALA A 362 0.76 -11.94 -15.94
N ARG A 363 0.01 -11.43 -14.99
CA ARG A 363 0.18 -10.08 -14.46
C ARG A 363 1.20 -10.09 -13.33
N LEU A 364 2.19 -9.22 -13.43
CA LEU A 364 3.35 -9.18 -12.56
C LEU A 364 3.29 -7.92 -11.68
N PHE A 365 3.35 -8.11 -10.37
CA PHE A 365 3.26 -7.06 -9.37
C PHE A 365 4.55 -6.94 -8.56
N ILE A 366 4.85 -5.72 -8.16
CA ILE A 366 5.70 -5.40 -7.02
C ILE A 366 4.78 -5.12 -5.83
N ASN A 367 5.11 -5.60 -4.64
CA ASN A 367 4.26 -5.50 -3.46
C ASN A 367 5.01 -4.91 -2.27
N GLU A 368 4.41 -3.88 -1.61
CA GLU A 368 5.07 -3.13 -0.54
C GLU A 368 4.12 -2.70 0.58
N TYR A 369 4.66 -2.57 1.80
CA TYR A 369 3.96 -1.99 2.94
C TYR A 369 4.30 -0.51 3.17
N ASN A 370 3.62 0.17 4.08
CA ASN A 370 3.77 1.59 4.42
C ASN A 370 3.56 2.60 3.28
N VAL A 371 3.28 2.16 2.08
CA VAL A 371 3.12 3.04 0.90
C VAL A 371 1.75 3.70 0.81
N VAL A 372 0.74 3.13 1.47
CA VAL A 372 -0.59 3.74 1.64
C VAL A 372 -0.92 3.94 3.12
N SER A 373 -0.50 3.02 3.98
CA SER A 373 -0.72 3.12 5.43
C SER A 373 0.25 4.09 6.13
N ALA A 374 1.33 4.50 5.48
CA ALA A 374 2.28 5.53 5.94
C ALA A 374 2.83 6.31 4.74
N GLY A 375 3.86 7.14 4.94
CA GLY A 375 4.35 8.13 3.98
C GLY A 375 5.37 7.64 2.94
N GLU A 376 5.46 6.34 2.64
CA GLU A 376 6.49 5.81 1.74
C GLU A 376 6.06 5.69 0.27
N THR A 377 4.98 6.35 -0.09
CA THR A 377 4.38 6.34 -1.43
C THR A 377 5.36 6.76 -2.52
N ASP A 378 6.08 7.86 -2.31
CA ASP A 378 7.01 8.40 -3.32
C ASP A 378 8.19 7.46 -3.57
N ARG A 379 8.62 6.71 -2.57
CA ARG A 379 9.70 5.74 -2.73
C ARG A 379 9.29 4.62 -3.68
N LEU A 380 8.11 4.03 -3.49
CA LEU A 380 7.59 3.03 -4.42
C LEU A 380 7.31 3.63 -5.81
N TYR A 381 6.76 4.85 -5.85
CA TYR A 381 6.49 5.56 -7.09
C TYR A 381 7.76 5.71 -7.94
N GLU A 382 8.88 6.17 -7.38
CA GLU A 382 10.14 6.35 -8.10
C GLU A 382 10.73 5.02 -8.59
N ILE A 383 10.64 3.95 -7.80
CA ILE A 383 11.08 2.61 -8.20
C ILE A 383 10.27 2.14 -9.42
N VAL A 384 8.95 2.18 -9.33
CA VAL A 384 8.06 1.70 -10.42
C VAL A 384 8.20 2.58 -11.67
N LYS A 385 8.30 3.90 -11.51
CA LYS A 385 8.56 4.83 -12.61
C LYS A 385 9.84 4.46 -13.35
N GLY A 386 10.95 4.24 -12.62
CA GLY A 386 12.21 3.80 -13.21
C GLY A 386 12.10 2.46 -13.92
N MET A 387 11.33 1.50 -13.38
CA MET A 387 11.06 0.22 -14.06
C MET A 387 10.32 0.44 -15.39
N LEU A 388 9.30 1.31 -15.41
CA LEU A 388 8.55 1.64 -16.62
C LEU A 388 9.42 2.33 -17.68
N GLU A 389 10.27 3.27 -17.27
CA GLU A 389 11.23 3.95 -18.16
C GLU A 389 12.22 2.97 -18.81
N ARG A 390 12.65 1.95 -18.08
CA ARG A 390 13.49 0.84 -18.59
C ARG A 390 12.69 -0.25 -19.30
N LYS A 391 11.37 -0.07 -19.46
CA LYS A 391 10.46 -1.03 -20.13
C LYS A 391 10.43 -2.41 -19.47
N VAL A 392 10.56 -2.45 -18.17
CA VAL A 392 10.40 -3.66 -17.37
C VAL A 392 8.91 -4.07 -17.36
N PRO A 393 8.59 -5.36 -17.54
CA PRO A 393 7.19 -5.81 -17.58
C PRO A 393 6.59 -5.86 -16.16
N VAL A 394 6.23 -4.71 -15.62
CA VAL A 394 5.44 -4.54 -14.40
C VAL A 394 4.00 -4.18 -14.80
N HIS A 395 3.00 -4.92 -14.28
CA HIS A 395 1.62 -4.84 -14.72
C HIS A 395 0.66 -4.34 -13.65
N GLY A 396 1.16 -4.11 -12.44
CA GLY A 396 0.37 -3.56 -11.34
C GLY A 396 1.21 -3.31 -10.09
N ILE A 397 0.65 -2.53 -9.20
CA ILE A 397 1.26 -2.13 -7.94
C ILE A 397 0.47 -2.78 -6.81
N GLY A 398 1.13 -3.64 -6.02
CA GLY A 398 0.59 -4.18 -4.78
C GLY A 398 0.91 -3.24 -3.62
N VAL A 399 -0.12 -2.90 -2.85
CA VAL A 399 0.00 -2.10 -1.64
C VAL A 399 -0.59 -2.89 -0.49
N GLN A 400 0.23 -3.28 0.49
CA GLN A 400 -0.20 -4.20 1.54
C GLN A 400 -1.33 -3.61 2.39
N CYS A 401 -1.21 -2.33 2.79
CA CYS A 401 -2.20 -1.66 3.62
C CYS A 401 -2.38 -2.30 5.01
N HIS A 402 -1.29 -2.76 5.61
CA HIS A 402 -1.28 -3.08 7.03
C HIS A 402 -1.37 -1.78 7.83
N PHE A 403 -2.52 -1.50 8.40
CA PHE A 403 -2.72 -0.31 9.23
C PHE A 403 -2.48 -0.57 10.71
N GLY A 404 -2.71 -1.81 11.17
CA GLY A 404 -2.63 -2.11 12.60
C GLY A 404 -3.55 -1.20 13.39
N ASP A 405 -2.99 -0.47 14.36
CA ASP A 405 -3.67 0.51 15.22
C ASP A 405 -3.60 1.95 14.69
N ARG A 406 -2.94 2.19 13.54
CA ARG A 406 -2.81 3.53 12.95
C ARG A 406 -4.18 4.14 12.61
N GLN A 407 -4.31 5.43 12.81
CA GLN A 407 -5.51 6.16 12.41
C GLN A 407 -5.59 6.26 10.88
N LEU A 408 -6.82 6.13 10.36
CA LEU A 408 -7.10 6.39 8.96
C LEU A 408 -7.28 7.87 8.71
N ASN A 409 -6.65 8.35 7.66
CA ASN A 409 -6.91 9.67 7.11
C ASN A 409 -7.34 9.52 5.64
N PRO A 410 -8.63 9.76 5.31
CA PRO A 410 -9.14 9.61 3.94
C PRO A 410 -8.40 10.43 2.90
N ALA A 411 -7.98 11.65 3.22
CA ALA A 411 -7.25 12.52 2.30
C ALA A 411 -5.86 11.95 1.96
N PHE A 412 -5.15 11.42 2.96
CA PHE A 412 -3.85 10.78 2.72
C PHE A 412 -3.98 9.51 1.89
N ILE A 413 -4.94 8.65 2.22
CA ILE A 413 -5.18 7.41 1.47
C ILE A 413 -5.49 7.73 0.01
N LYS A 414 -6.37 8.71 -0.22
CA LYS A 414 -6.68 9.18 -1.58
C LYS A 414 -5.44 9.73 -2.30
N ALA A 415 -4.71 10.66 -1.69
CA ALA A 415 -3.52 11.25 -2.29
C ALA A 415 -2.44 10.22 -2.64
N ARG A 416 -2.26 9.20 -1.80
CA ARG A 416 -1.33 8.09 -2.01
C ARG A 416 -1.77 7.19 -3.16
N PHE A 417 -3.06 6.89 -3.27
CA PHE A 417 -3.62 6.19 -4.43
C PHE A 417 -3.52 7.02 -5.71
N ASP A 418 -3.83 8.33 -5.66
CA ASP A 418 -3.67 9.24 -6.81
C ASP A 418 -2.22 9.24 -7.31
N ARG A 419 -1.26 9.36 -6.38
CA ARG A 419 0.16 9.39 -6.69
C ARG A 419 0.62 8.12 -7.40
N LEU A 420 0.31 6.94 -6.86
CA LEU A 420 0.66 5.67 -7.48
C LEU A 420 -0.13 5.44 -8.79
N GLY A 421 -1.42 5.79 -8.79
CA GLY A 421 -2.28 5.66 -9.97
C GLY A 421 -1.85 6.53 -11.15
N SER A 422 -1.15 7.64 -10.89
CA SER A 422 -0.60 8.52 -11.95
C SER A 422 0.46 7.84 -12.83
N LEU A 423 0.98 6.68 -12.41
CA LEU A 423 1.85 5.83 -13.23
C LEU A 423 1.10 5.07 -14.34
N GLY A 424 -0.23 5.13 -14.35
CA GLY A 424 -1.07 4.42 -15.33
C GLY A 424 -1.19 2.92 -15.08
N LEU A 425 -0.69 2.42 -13.95
CA LEU A 425 -0.83 1.02 -13.54
C LEU A 425 -1.99 0.85 -12.56
N PRO A 426 -2.70 -0.29 -12.61
CA PRO A 426 -3.69 -0.62 -11.60
C PRO A 426 -3.03 -0.91 -10.26
N ILE A 427 -3.74 -0.54 -9.19
CA ILE A 427 -3.35 -0.78 -7.80
C ILE A 427 -4.20 -1.91 -7.22
N LYS A 428 -3.57 -2.85 -6.54
CA LYS A 428 -4.26 -3.84 -5.73
C LYS A 428 -3.90 -3.66 -4.27
N VAL A 429 -4.91 -3.49 -3.42
CA VAL A 429 -4.76 -3.63 -1.97
C VAL A 429 -4.59 -5.10 -1.67
N THR A 430 -3.45 -5.51 -1.14
CA THR A 430 -3.04 -6.91 -1.12
C THR A 430 -3.14 -7.58 0.24
N GLU A 431 -3.09 -6.82 1.34
CA GLU A 431 -2.89 -7.37 2.69
C GLU A 431 -3.59 -6.55 3.78
N LEU A 432 -4.78 -6.02 3.48
CA LEU A 432 -5.50 -5.12 4.39
C LEU A 432 -5.78 -5.79 5.74
N ASP A 433 -5.38 -5.13 6.80
CA ASP A 433 -5.79 -5.47 8.16
C ASP A 433 -5.85 -4.26 9.10
N PHE A 434 -6.64 -4.45 10.17
CA PHE A 434 -6.76 -3.56 11.33
C PHE A 434 -6.75 -4.42 12.58
N GLY A 435 -5.73 -4.32 13.41
CA GLY A 435 -5.57 -5.17 14.60
C GLY A 435 -4.60 -4.59 15.60
N ASP A 436 -4.29 -5.37 16.62
CA ASP A 436 -3.41 -5.00 17.73
C ASP A 436 -1.94 -5.28 17.37
N TRP A 437 -1.29 -4.29 16.75
CA TRP A 437 0.14 -4.37 16.44
C TRP A 437 1.02 -4.13 17.66
N GLN A 438 0.54 -3.28 18.59
CA GLN A 438 1.23 -2.98 19.83
C GLN A 438 0.36 -3.44 21.00
N LYS A 439 0.94 -4.22 21.90
CA LYS A 439 0.23 -4.76 23.05
C LYS A 439 -0.49 -3.63 23.81
N GLY A 440 -1.80 -3.74 23.94
CA GLY A 440 -2.64 -2.79 24.66
C GLY A 440 -3.14 -1.59 23.85
N MET A 441 -2.89 -1.56 22.52
CA MET A 441 -3.33 -0.46 21.63
C MET A 441 -4.58 -0.79 20.81
N TYR A 442 -5.22 -1.93 21.06
CA TYR A 442 -6.43 -2.32 20.32
C TYR A 442 -7.60 -1.38 20.60
N PHE A 443 -8.18 -0.87 19.55
CA PHE A 443 -9.27 0.12 19.55
C PHE A 443 -10.68 -0.49 19.66
N GLY A 444 -10.80 -1.82 19.71
CA GLY A 444 -12.08 -2.53 19.83
C GLY A 444 -12.75 -2.85 18.49
N GLU A 445 -13.73 -3.79 18.55
CA GLU A 445 -14.37 -4.36 17.36
C GLU A 445 -15.24 -3.34 16.60
N GLU A 446 -15.93 -2.43 17.30
CA GLU A 446 -16.76 -1.40 16.68
C GLU A 446 -15.92 -0.39 15.87
N GLU A 447 -14.79 0.02 16.42
CA GLU A 447 -13.88 0.91 15.71
C GLU A 447 -13.21 0.18 14.53
N GLN A 448 -12.88 -1.11 14.68
CA GLN A 448 -12.41 -1.95 13.57
C GLN A 448 -13.41 -1.92 12.40
N ALA A 449 -14.70 -2.07 12.67
CA ALA A 449 -15.74 -2.02 11.66
C ALA A 449 -15.79 -0.66 10.94
N LYS A 450 -15.73 0.45 11.67
CA LYS A 450 -15.69 1.81 11.09
C LYS A 450 -14.48 2.02 10.18
N ARG A 451 -13.31 1.52 10.59
CA ARG A 451 -12.08 1.60 9.79
C ARG A 451 -12.19 0.78 8.51
N TYR A 452 -12.73 -0.43 8.56
CA TYR A 452 -13.03 -1.21 7.36
C TYR A 452 -14.01 -0.47 6.44
N GLU A 453 -15.11 0.09 6.97
CA GLU A 453 -16.05 0.85 6.15
C GLU A 453 -15.38 2.03 5.43
N MET A 454 -14.67 2.84 6.19
CA MET A 454 -13.98 4.02 5.65
C MET A 454 -12.99 3.62 4.55
N PHE A 455 -12.12 2.66 4.83
CA PHE A 455 -11.11 2.23 3.86
C PHE A 455 -11.73 1.58 2.61
N LEU A 456 -12.68 0.69 2.78
CA LEU A 456 -13.34 0.00 1.65
C LEU A 456 -14.07 1.01 0.74
N ARG A 457 -14.75 2.01 1.31
CA ARG A 457 -15.39 3.07 0.52
C ARG A 457 -14.38 3.92 -0.25
N ILE A 458 -13.26 4.27 0.37
CA ILE A 458 -12.17 5.01 -0.30
C ILE A 458 -11.61 4.18 -1.44
N ALA A 459 -11.16 2.97 -1.17
CA ALA A 459 -10.49 2.10 -2.14
C ALA A 459 -11.44 1.72 -3.30
N PHE A 460 -12.68 1.30 -2.99
CA PHE A 460 -13.65 0.91 -4.02
C PHE A 460 -14.14 2.09 -4.86
N SER A 461 -14.08 3.33 -4.34
CA SER A 461 -14.41 4.53 -5.11
C SER A 461 -13.21 5.12 -5.89
N HIS A 462 -12.02 4.54 -5.78
CA HIS A 462 -10.83 5.06 -6.45
C HIS A 462 -10.61 4.38 -7.83
N PRO A 463 -10.41 5.14 -8.91
CA PRO A 463 -10.33 4.58 -10.27
C PRO A 463 -9.14 3.65 -10.50
N ALA A 464 -8.00 3.91 -9.87
CA ALA A 464 -6.82 3.08 -10.04
C ALA A 464 -6.87 1.76 -9.24
N VAL A 465 -7.76 1.65 -8.23
CA VAL A 465 -7.86 0.43 -7.41
C VAL A 465 -8.71 -0.62 -8.12
N GLU A 466 -8.13 -1.80 -8.37
CA GLU A 466 -8.78 -2.89 -9.09
C GLU A 466 -9.10 -4.13 -8.25
N GLY A 467 -8.71 -4.16 -6.98
CA GLY A 467 -8.99 -5.29 -6.07
C GLY A 467 -8.57 -4.99 -4.65
N ILE A 468 -9.19 -5.68 -3.70
CA ILE A 468 -8.91 -5.56 -2.27
C ILE A 468 -8.83 -6.96 -1.67
N VAL A 469 -7.75 -7.23 -0.93
CA VAL A 469 -7.48 -8.50 -0.25
C VAL A 469 -7.16 -8.23 1.21
N LEU A 470 -7.86 -8.88 2.12
CA LEU A 470 -7.57 -8.88 3.54
C LEU A 470 -6.43 -9.86 3.85
N TRP A 471 -5.59 -9.58 4.86
CA TRP A 471 -4.50 -10.50 5.22
C TRP A 471 -4.91 -11.49 6.30
N GLY A 472 -5.94 -12.30 6.01
CA GLY A 472 -6.59 -13.21 6.95
C GLY A 472 -7.96 -12.69 7.39
N PHE A 473 -8.78 -13.57 7.98
CA PHE A 473 -10.14 -13.22 8.40
C PHE A 473 -10.54 -13.79 9.76
N TRP A 474 -9.84 -14.78 10.29
CA TRP A 474 -10.15 -15.44 11.55
C TRP A 474 -9.02 -15.26 12.57
N ASP A 475 -9.33 -14.76 13.77
CA ASP A 475 -8.34 -14.43 14.80
C ASP A 475 -7.41 -15.60 15.17
N ASN A 476 -7.87 -16.86 15.11
CA ASN A 476 -7.01 -18.02 15.39
C ASN A 476 -6.03 -18.37 14.24
N ARG A 477 -6.20 -17.75 13.07
CA ARG A 477 -5.31 -17.91 11.91
C ARG A 477 -4.99 -16.53 11.33
N HIS A 478 -4.64 -15.58 12.20
CA HIS A 478 -4.26 -14.23 11.82
C HIS A 478 -2.92 -13.87 12.46
N TRP A 479 -2.03 -13.27 11.71
CA TRP A 479 -0.70 -12.89 12.19
C TRP A 479 -0.71 -11.73 13.19
N VAL A 480 -1.72 -10.86 13.11
CA VAL A 480 -1.96 -9.76 14.05
C VAL A 480 -3.08 -10.16 15.00
N LYS A 481 -2.86 -9.96 16.30
CA LYS A 481 -3.89 -10.21 17.30
C LYS A 481 -5.11 -9.34 17.06
N ASN A 482 -6.30 -9.91 17.17
CA ASN A 482 -7.59 -9.25 16.90
C ASN A 482 -7.74 -8.69 15.46
N GLY A 483 -6.89 -9.08 14.52
CA GLY A 483 -6.91 -8.58 13.13
C GLY A 483 -7.99 -9.21 12.26
N GLY A 484 -8.50 -10.39 12.62
CA GLY A 484 -9.59 -11.04 11.90
C GLY A 484 -10.92 -10.30 12.02
N ILE A 485 -11.81 -10.55 11.06
CA ILE A 485 -13.22 -10.11 11.10
C ILE A 485 -14.11 -11.13 11.80
N ILE A 486 -13.59 -12.34 12.00
CA ILE A 486 -14.18 -13.42 12.79
C ILE A 486 -13.34 -13.59 14.05
N ALA A 487 -14.00 -13.58 15.22
CA ALA A 487 -13.37 -13.76 16.51
C ALA A 487 -12.81 -15.20 16.69
N ALA A 488 -11.93 -15.39 17.66
CA ALA A 488 -11.30 -16.68 17.92
C ALA A 488 -12.30 -17.82 18.20
N ASP A 489 -13.44 -17.51 18.79
CA ASP A 489 -14.54 -18.45 19.06
C ASP A 489 -15.42 -18.76 17.84
N GLY A 490 -15.15 -18.16 16.69
CA GLY A 490 -15.91 -18.30 15.45
C GLY A 490 -17.10 -17.33 15.31
N ARG A 491 -17.29 -16.44 16.24
CA ARG A 491 -18.32 -15.39 16.19
C ARG A 491 -17.97 -14.34 15.14
N GLU A 492 -18.96 -13.87 14.40
CA GLU A 492 -18.82 -12.72 13.51
C GLU A 492 -18.67 -11.43 14.32
N LYS A 493 -17.60 -10.69 14.06
CA LYS A 493 -17.42 -9.34 14.61
C LYS A 493 -18.29 -8.34 13.83
N PRO A 494 -18.53 -7.12 14.35
CA PRO A 494 -19.22 -6.06 13.61
C PRO A 494 -18.64 -5.81 12.21
N ALA A 495 -17.33 -5.90 12.05
CA ALA A 495 -16.64 -5.78 10.77
C ALA A 495 -17.08 -6.84 9.74
N ALA A 496 -17.30 -8.08 10.16
CA ALA A 496 -17.77 -9.14 9.26
C ALA A 496 -19.16 -8.83 8.71
N LYS A 497 -20.08 -8.42 9.59
CA LYS A 497 -21.44 -8.03 9.21
C LYS A 497 -21.41 -6.83 8.26
N LEU A 498 -20.63 -5.80 8.58
CA LEU A 498 -20.47 -4.61 7.75
C LEU A 498 -19.97 -4.97 6.35
N ILE A 499 -18.90 -5.75 6.25
CA ILE A 499 -18.32 -6.18 4.98
C ILE A 499 -19.33 -6.97 4.17
N TYR A 500 -20.04 -7.91 4.80
CA TYR A 500 -21.10 -8.66 4.14
C TYR A 500 -22.20 -7.73 3.58
N ASP A 501 -22.68 -6.79 4.40
CA ASP A 501 -23.72 -5.85 4.01
C ASP A 501 -23.27 -4.90 2.88
N LEU A 502 -22.01 -4.44 2.90
CA LEU A 502 -21.47 -3.63 1.80
C LEU A 502 -21.51 -4.37 0.46
N TRP A 503 -21.01 -5.61 0.41
CA TRP A 503 -20.91 -6.36 -0.85
C TRP A 503 -22.21 -7.00 -1.32
N HIS A 504 -23.12 -7.39 -0.40
CA HIS A 504 -24.32 -8.14 -0.75
C HIS A 504 -25.62 -7.34 -0.67
N LYS A 505 -25.61 -6.15 -0.03
CA LYS A 505 -26.80 -5.31 0.11
C LYS A 505 -26.61 -3.90 -0.46
N VAL A 506 -25.43 -3.30 -0.27
CA VAL A 506 -25.16 -1.91 -0.71
C VAL A 506 -24.59 -1.87 -2.11
N TRP A 507 -23.52 -2.60 -2.35
CA TRP A 507 -22.85 -2.68 -3.66
C TRP A 507 -23.34 -3.90 -4.43
N THR A 508 -24.63 -3.94 -4.70
CA THR A 508 -25.26 -5.04 -5.42
C THR A 508 -26.19 -4.53 -6.51
N THR A 509 -26.64 -5.42 -7.37
CA THR A 509 -27.63 -5.12 -8.41
C THR A 509 -28.62 -6.26 -8.47
N ASN A 510 -29.82 -5.96 -8.01
CA ASN A 510 -30.96 -6.88 -8.04
C ASN A 510 -32.15 -6.15 -8.62
N GLY A 511 -32.89 -6.79 -9.50
CA GLY A 511 -34.06 -6.17 -10.11
C GLY A 511 -34.79 -7.07 -11.10
N THR A 512 -35.94 -6.61 -11.57
CA THR A 512 -36.67 -7.23 -12.66
C THR A 512 -36.81 -6.22 -13.79
N PHE A 513 -36.38 -6.61 -14.98
CA PHE A 513 -36.35 -5.78 -16.17
C PHE A 513 -37.10 -6.43 -17.32
N LYS A 514 -37.71 -5.64 -18.18
CA LYS A 514 -38.47 -6.12 -19.33
C LYS A 514 -37.61 -6.10 -20.59
N ALA A 515 -37.62 -7.18 -21.34
CA ALA A 515 -36.98 -7.22 -22.66
C ALA A 515 -37.76 -6.30 -23.63
N ASP A 516 -37.04 -5.54 -24.43
CA ASP A 516 -37.60 -4.67 -25.46
C ASP A 516 -38.14 -5.48 -26.66
N GLU A 517 -38.63 -4.82 -27.69
CA GLU A 517 -39.14 -5.43 -28.91
C GLU A 517 -38.11 -6.25 -29.69
N ASN A 518 -36.83 -5.98 -29.48
CA ASN A 518 -35.70 -6.73 -30.06
C ASN A 518 -35.18 -7.84 -29.15
N GLY A 519 -35.84 -8.09 -28.04
CA GLY A 519 -35.47 -9.11 -27.06
C GLY A 519 -34.23 -8.73 -26.24
N VAL A 520 -33.94 -7.41 -26.09
CA VAL A 520 -32.79 -6.92 -25.32
C VAL A 520 -33.25 -6.39 -23.97
N VAL A 521 -32.62 -6.86 -22.92
CA VAL A 521 -32.73 -6.31 -21.55
C VAL A 521 -31.49 -5.47 -21.28
N LYS A 522 -31.68 -4.18 -20.96
CA LYS A 522 -30.61 -3.26 -20.57
C LYS A 522 -30.84 -2.77 -19.15
N PHE A 523 -29.79 -2.78 -18.36
CA PHE A 523 -29.82 -2.19 -17.01
C PHE A 523 -28.42 -1.74 -16.60
N ARG A 524 -28.36 -0.80 -15.66
CA ARG A 524 -27.10 -0.34 -15.09
C ARG A 524 -26.81 -1.12 -13.81
N GLY A 525 -25.68 -1.84 -13.79
CA GLY A 525 -25.33 -2.72 -12.67
C GLY A 525 -23.82 -2.95 -12.52
N TYR A 526 -23.45 -3.56 -11.41
CA TYR A 526 -22.07 -3.98 -11.18
C TYR A 526 -21.74 -5.19 -12.07
N PRO A 527 -20.63 -5.19 -12.82
CA PRO A 527 -20.17 -6.37 -13.53
C PRO A 527 -19.96 -7.57 -12.58
N GLY A 528 -20.28 -8.77 -13.04
CA GLY A 528 -20.13 -9.98 -12.24
C GLY A 528 -20.97 -11.15 -12.68
N LYS A 529 -21.11 -12.13 -11.79
CA LYS A 529 -21.94 -13.32 -12.02
C LYS A 529 -23.34 -13.09 -11.48
N TYR A 530 -24.31 -13.22 -12.37
CA TYR A 530 -25.72 -13.02 -12.08
C TYR A 530 -26.49 -14.35 -12.13
N LYS A 531 -27.41 -14.52 -11.19
CA LYS A 531 -28.53 -15.45 -11.34
C LYS A 531 -29.58 -14.71 -12.14
N VAL A 532 -29.87 -15.22 -13.34
CA VAL A 532 -30.87 -14.69 -14.24
C VAL A 532 -32.05 -15.64 -14.24
N THR A 533 -33.25 -15.16 -13.93
CA THR A 533 -34.46 -15.95 -13.88
C THR A 533 -35.48 -15.44 -14.90
N VAL A 534 -35.96 -16.34 -15.76
CA VAL A 534 -36.98 -16.11 -16.79
C VAL A 534 -38.00 -17.22 -16.66
N ASP A 535 -39.28 -16.90 -16.52
CA ASP A 535 -40.41 -17.86 -16.41
C ASP A 535 -40.13 -18.99 -15.39
N GLY A 536 -39.58 -18.61 -14.23
CA GLY A 536 -39.24 -19.55 -13.14
C GLY A 536 -38.00 -20.40 -13.34
N LYS A 537 -37.36 -20.35 -14.51
CA LYS A 537 -36.06 -21.02 -14.78
C LYS A 537 -34.90 -20.07 -14.54
N SER A 538 -33.89 -20.56 -13.83
CA SER A 538 -32.71 -19.76 -13.50
C SER A 538 -31.44 -20.33 -14.13
N GLU A 539 -30.57 -19.44 -14.57
CA GLU A 539 -29.22 -19.75 -15.03
C GLU A 539 -28.18 -18.76 -14.46
N MET A 540 -26.92 -19.16 -14.46
CA MET A 540 -25.82 -18.28 -14.05
C MET A 540 -25.16 -17.67 -15.29
N VAL A 541 -25.14 -16.34 -15.37
CA VAL A 541 -24.59 -15.58 -16.50
C VAL A 541 -23.52 -14.62 -16.00
N GLU A 542 -22.39 -14.53 -16.69
CA GLU A 542 -21.37 -13.51 -16.42
C GLU A 542 -21.63 -12.28 -17.28
N LEU A 543 -21.83 -11.14 -16.62
CA LEU A 543 -22.03 -9.84 -17.25
C LEU A 543 -20.83 -8.92 -16.98
N LYS A 544 -20.34 -8.25 -18.04
CA LYS A 544 -19.11 -7.45 -18.02
C LYS A 544 -19.37 -6.00 -18.38
#